data_8a6b99ee08f3a92fd500e09fb73883c5
#
_entry.id   8a6b99ee08f3a92fd500e09fb73883c5
#
_cell.length_a   1.000
_cell.length_b   1.000
_cell.length_c   1.000
_cell.angle_alpha   90.00
_cell.angle_beta   90.00
_cell.angle_gamma   90.00
#
_symmetry.space_group_name_H-M   'P 1'
#
loop_
_entity.id
_entity.type
_entity.pdbx_description
1 polymer ?
#
loop_
_entity_poly.entity_id
_entity_poly.type
_entity_poly.pdbx_seq_one_letter_code
_entity_poly.pdbx_strand_id
1 'polypeptide(L)'
;RDILMNGSGSTAINFQFTSQKGSSYRMSKPWEGVFARLRRTYTDTSSDKTRSRISSYMTDEPCSDCNGSKLNKAVSGVTVGSTTLPDISSCSVLEALATVQHWRIGGLDNTWERLDREPPPKETIKAERLDERSIYIATEIIKEIEARLRFLALVGLDYLTLDRRANTLSGGESQRIRLATQI
;
A
#
# COMPACT_ATOMS: atom_id res chain seq x y z
N ARG A 1 4.42 -24.49 -23.78
CA ARG A 1 3.81 -23.71 -22.69
C ARG A 1 4.15 -22.23 -22.83
N ASP A 2 5.40 -21.90 -23.11
CA ASP A 2 5.88 -20.52 -23.23
C ASP A 2 5.16 -19.73 -24.34
N ILE A 3 5.09 -20.30 -25.55
CA ILE A 3 4.35 -19.70 -26.69
C ILE A 3 2.88 -19.45 -26.33
N LEU A 4 2.24 -20.37 -25.60
CA LEU A 4 0.83 -20.19 -25.19
C LEU A 4 0.66 -18.97 -24.29
N MET A 5 1.54 -18.78 -23.32
CA MET A 5 1.44 -17.73 -22.31
C MET A 5 1.94 -16.38 -22.81
N ASN A 6 3.11 -16.37 -23.45
CA ASN A 6 3.83 -15.15 -23.82
C ASN A 6 3.67 -14.74 -25.30
N GLY A 7 3.10 -15.65 -26.13
CA GLY A 7 2.92 -15.40 -27.56
C GLY A 7 4.01 -15.98 -28.43
N SER A 8 3.82 -15.89 -29.73
CA SER A 8 4.76 -16.40 -30.77
C SER A 8 5.63 -15.30 -31.39
N GLY A 9 5.57 -14.07 -30.87
CA GLY A 9 6.22 -12.92 -31.50
C GLY A 9 5.71 -12.71 -32.92
N SER A 10 6.62 -12.60 -33.88
CA SER A 10 6.30 -12.48 -35.31
C SER A 10 6.04 -13.81 -36.01
N THR A 11 6.27 -14.95 -35.34
CA THR A 11 6.11 -16.28 -35.94
C THR A 11 4.64 -16.63 -36.06
N ALA A 12 4.17 -16.91 -37.29
CA ALA A 12 2.80 -17.32 -37.53
C ALA A 12 2.57 -18.77 -37.05
N ILE A 13 1.48 -18.98 -36.34
CA ILE A 13 1.03 -20.31 -35.90
C ILE A 13 -0.23 -20.69 -36.69
N ASN A 14 -0.25 -21.97 -37.13
CA ASN A 14 -1.39 -22.53 -37.84
C ASN A 14 -2.46 -22.96 -36.84
N PHE A 15 -3.60 -22.28 -36.85
CA PHE A 15 -4.78 -22.64 -36.06
C PHE A 15 -5.75 -23.45 -36.95
N GLN A 16 -6.23 -24.57 -36.42
CA GLN A 16 -7.29 -25.34 -37.04
C GLN A 16 -8.49 -25.43 -36.11
N PHE A 17 -9.60 -24.90 -36.53
CA PHE A 17 -10.86 -24.93 -35.80
C PHE A 17 -11.78 -25.91 -36.47
N THR A 18 -12.36 -26.82 -35.71
CA THR A 18 -13.39 -27.73 -36.20
C THR A 18 -14.68 -27.42 -35.46
N SER A 19 -15.72 -27.07 -36.20
CA SER A 19 -17.03 -26.81 -35.62
C SER A 19 -17.72 -28.13 -35.23
N GLN A 20 -18.67 -28.06 -34.31
CA GLN A 20 -19.51 -29.21 -33.93
C GLN A 20 -20.25 -29.84 -35.11
N LYS A 21 -20.44 -29.10 -36.22
CA LYS A 21 -21.07 -29.54 -37.44
C LYS A 21 -20.09 -30.10 -38.50
N GLY A 22 -18.82 -30.31 -38.13
CA GLY A 22 -17.79 -30.92 -38.96
C GLY A 22 -17.07 -29.98 -39.94
N SER A 23 -17.45 -28.71 -40.02
CA SER A 23 -16.72 -27.73 -40.85
C SER A 23 -15.38 -27.39 -40.22
N SER A 24 -14.27 -27.46 -40.98
CA SER A 24 -12.96 -27.06 -40.49
C SER A 24 -12.50 -25.76 -41.17
N TYR A 25 -11.92 -24.86 -40.36
CA TYR A 25 -11.34 -23.62 -40.81
C TYR A 25 -9.88 -23.56 -40.36
N ARG A 26 -9.00 -23.19 -41.26
CA ARG A 26 -7.56 -23.02 -40.99
C ARG A 26 -7.18 -21.55 -41.13
N MET A 27 -6.41 -21.05 -40.18
CA MET A 27 -5.91 -19.69 -40.18
C MET A 27 -4.46 -19.69 -39.71
N SER A 28 -3.60 -18.92 -40.38
CA SER A 28 -2.21 -18.73 -39.99
C SER A 28 -2.02 -17.28 -39.54
N LYS A 29 -1.67 -17.08 -38.27
CA LYS A 29 -1.39 -15.76 -37.71
C LYS A 29 -0.48 -15.85 -36.47
N PRO A 30 0.24 -14.78 -36.12
CA PRO A 30 0.93 -14.72 -34.84
C PRO A 30 -0.05 -14.86 -33.68
N TRP A 31 0.39 -15.54 -32.64
CA TRP A 31 -0.34 -15.66 -31.38
C TRP A 31 0.13 -14.61 -30.39
N GLU A 32 -0.76 -13.75 -29.89
CA GLU A 32 -0.39 -12.67 -28.94
C GLU A 32 -0.01 -13.16 -27.55
N GLY A 33 -0.39 -14.38 -27.18
CA GLY A 33 -0.21 -14.91 -25.83
C GLY A 33 -1.38 -14.60 -24.89
N VAL A 34 -1.54 -15.47 -23.90
CA VAL A 34 -2.62 -15.32 -22.89
C VAL A 34 -2.40 -14.05 -22.06
N PHE A 35 -1.16 -13.79 -21.61
CA PHE A 35 -0.87 -12.63 -20.77
C PHE A 35 -1.12 -11.31 -21.49
N ALA A 36 -0.67 -11.14 -22.72
CA ALA A 36 -0.89 -9.93 -23.50
C ALA A 36 -2.39 -9.70 -23.74
N ARG A 37 -3.12 -10.77 -24.09
CA ARG A 37 -4.57 -10.71 -24.27
C ARG A 37 -5.31 -10.33 -23.00
N LEU A 38 -4.97 -10.91 -21.85
CA LEU A 38 -5.60 -10.58 -20.57
C LEU A 38 -5.31 -9.13 -20.17
N ARG A 39 -4.06 -8.68 -20.33
CA ARG A 39 -3.67 -7.28 -20.03
C ARG A 39 -4.44 -6.31 -20.89
N ARG A 40 -4.50 -6.52 -22.20
CA ARG A 40 -5.28 -5.70 -23.14
C ARG A 40 -6.76 -5.69 -22.76
N THR A 41 -7.34 -6.87 -22.51
CA THR A 41 -8.76 -6.95 -22.11
C THR A 41 -9.04 -6.23 -20.80
N TYR A 42 -8.13 -6.30 -19.83
CA TYR A 42 -8.26 -5.59 -18.56
C TYR A 42 -8.25 -4.07 -18.73
N THR A 43 -7.40 -3.56 -19.63
CA THR A 43 -7.29 -2.12 -19.91
C THR A 43 -8.49 -1.60 -20.71
N ASP A 44 -8.91 -2.35 -21.73
CA ASP A 44 -9.89 -1.88 -22.71
C ASP A 44 -11.35 -2.13 -22.30
N THR A 45 -11.58 -3.02 -21.31
CA THR A 45 -12.98 -3.38 -20.94
C THR A 45 -13.66 -2.27 -20.15
N SER A 46 -14.91 -1.96 -20.53
CA SER A 46 -15.82 -1.12 -19.75
C SER A 46 -16.63 -1.92 -18.72
N SER A 47 -16.55 -3.27 -18.74
CA SER A 47 -17.30 -4.15 -17.85
C SER A 47 -16.56 -4.40 -16.54
N ASP A 48 -17.10 -3.92 -15.42
CA ASP A 48 -16.53 -4.16 -14.07
C ASP A 48 -16.47 -5.64 -13.72
N LYS A 49 -17.46 -6.44 -14.17
CA LYS A 49 -17.48 -7.89 -13.97
C LYS A 49 -16.30 -8.57 -14.68
N THR A 50 -16.01 -8.16 -15.91
CA THR A 50 -14.87 -8.70 -16.67
C THR A 50 -13.55 -8.28 -16.04
N ARG A 51 -13.43 -7.01 -15.62
CA ARG A 51 -12.26 -6.47 -14.94
C ARG A 51 -11.99 -7.21 -13.63
N SER A 52 -12.99 -7.40 -12.77
CA SER A 52 -12.88 -8.15 -11.52
C SER A 52 -12.44 -9.60 -11.73
N ARG A 53 -13.00 -10.27 -12.78
CA ARG A 53 -12.58 -11.63 -13.11
C ARG A 53 -11.13 -11.71 -13.54
N ILE A 54 -10.62 -10.75 -14.31
CA ILE A 54 -9.22 -10.73 -14.72
C ILE A 54 -8.32 -10.38 -13.53
N SER A 55 -8.73 -9.42 -12.68
CA SER A 55 -7.99 -9.06 -11.44
C SER A 55 -7.79 -10.25 -10.51
N SER A 56 -8.71 -11.23 -10.47
CA SER A 56 -8.53 -12.42 -9.62
C SER A 56 -7.35 -13.31 -10.04
N TYR A 57 -6.81 -13.12 -11.24
CA TYR A 57 -5.58 -13.79 -11.72
C TYR A 57 -4.32 -12.95 -11.56
N MET A 58 -4.45 -11.73 -11.05
CA MET A 58 -3.34 -10.80 -10.84
C MET A 58 -2.88 -10.83 -9.39
N THR A 59 -1.59 -10.68 -9.17
CA THR A 59 -0.99 -10.48 -7.85
C THR A 59 -0.40 -9.08 -7.81
N ASP A 60 -0.58 -8.40 -6.69
CA ASP A 60 0.07 -7.12 -6.45
C ASP A 60 1.56 -7.34 -6.16
N GLU A 61 2.42 -6.66 -6.89
CA GLU A 61 3.85 -6.64 -6.65
C GLU A 61 4.31 -5.22 -6.28
N PRO A 62 5.30 -5.10 -5.38
CA PRO A 62 5.91 -3.81 -5.09
C PRO A 62 6.49 -3.19 -6.37
N CYS A 63 6.37 -1.89 -6.54
CA CYS A 63 7.01 -1.17 -7.63
C CYS A 63 8.53 -1.33 -7.56
N SER A 64 9.18 -1.72 -8.65
CA SER A 64 10.64 -1.90 -8.73
C SER A 64 11.44 -0.62 -8.46
N ASP A 65 10.86 0.56 -8.73
CA ASP A 65 11.54 1.84 -8.55
C ASP A 65 11.48 2.36 -7.13
N CYS A 66 10.34 2.19 -6.44
CA CYS A 66 10.12 2.74 -5.10
C CYS A 66 9.94 1.67 -4.02
N ASN A 67 9.99 0.38 -4.35
CA ASN A 67 9.79 -0.74 -3.41
C ASN A 67 8.56 -0.59 -2.50
N GLY A 68 7.48 0.00 -3.05
CA GLY A 68 6.25 0.23 -2.30
C GLY A 68 6.15 1.55 -1.56
N SER A 69 7.23 2.34 -1.43
CA SER A 69 7.22 3.62 -0.71
C SER A 69 6.33 4.69 -1.34
N LYS A 70 5.95 4.54 -2.61
CA LYS A 70 5.16 5.50 -3.40
C LYS A 70 5.84 6.88 -3.58
N LEU A 71 7.10 7.00 -3.19
CA LEU A 71 7.92 8.20 -3.27
C LEU A 71 9.03 8.02 -4.30
N ASN A 72 9.46 9.13 -4.91
CA ASN A 72 10.66 9.10 -5.73
C ASN A 72 11.92 9.01 -4.85
N LYS A 73 13.04 8.60 -5.44
CA LYS A 73 14.31 8.38 -4.72
C LYS A 73 14.83 9.64 -3.99
N ALA A 74 14.58 10.83 -4.52
CA ALA A 74 15.02 12.06 -3.88
C ALA A 74 14.24 12.37 -2.59
N VAL A 75 12.92 12.15 -2.60
CA VAL A 75 12.06 12.39 -1.44
C VAL A 75 12.17 11.28 -0.40
N SER A 76 12.42 10.03 -0.81
CA SER A 76 12.59 8.92 0.13
C SER A 76 13.80 9.06 1.07
N GLY A 77 14.77 9.92 0.73
CA GLY A 77 15.93 10.24 1.58
C GLY A 77 15.70 11.35 2.61
N VAL A 78 14.53 12.02 2.60
CA VAL A 78 14.22 13.07 3.59
C VAL A 78 13.88 12.42 4.93
N THR A 79 14.56 12.86 6.00
CA THR A 79 14.40 12.32 7.36
C THR A 79 13.88 13.38 8.33
N VAL A 80 13.14 12.93 9.32
CA VAL A 80 12.73 13.69 10.50
C VAL A 80 13.15 12.87 11.73
N GLY A 81 14.07 13.38 12.55
CA GLY A 81 14.59 12.65 13.70
C GLY A 81 15.10 11.25 13.32
N SER A 82 15.92 11.16 12.26
CA SER A 82 16.50 9.94 11.70
C SER A 82 15.50 8.95 11.10
N THR A 83 14.19 9.29 11.03
CA THR A 83 13.13 8.46 10.46
C THR A 83 12.71 9.00 9.10
N THR A 84 12.59 8.13 8.09
CA THR A 84 12.06 8.51 6.77
C THR A 84 10.53 8.41 6.74
N LEU A 85 9.89 9.07 5.76
CA LEU A 85 8.44 8.95 5.59
C LEU A 85 7.99 7.50 5.27
N PRO A 86 8.70 6.71 4.45
CA PRO A 86 8.41 5.29 4.31
C PRO A 86 8.47 4.51 5.62
N ASP A 87 9.50 4.77 6.45
CA ASP A 87 9.66 4.08 7.74
C ASP A 87 8.43 4.30 8.63
N ILE A 88 8.05 5.57 8.87
CA ILE A 88 6.89 5.86 9.72
C ILE A 88 5.57 5.38 9.10
N SER A 89 5.45 5.40 7.77
CA SER A 89 4.24 4.93 7.08
C SER A 89 4.04 3.42 7.21
N SER A 90 5.13 2.66 7.30
CA SER A 90 5.08 1.19 7.49
C SER A 90 4.84 0.78 8.94
N CYS A 91 4.96 1.70 9.89
CA CYS A 91 4.68 1.45 11.30
C CYS A 91 3.19 1.25 11.57
N SER A 92 2.87 0.49 12.60
CA SER A 92 1.53 0.48 13.19
C SER A 92 1.20 1.85 13.81
N VAL A 93 -0.09 2.12 14.05
CA VAL A 93 -0.54 3.37 14.69
C VAL A 93 0.17 3.59 16.04
N LEU A 94 0.38 2.53 16.84
CA LEU A 94 1.09 2.64 18.13
C LEU A 94 2.58 2.96 17.95
N GLU A 95 3.25 2.31 17.03
CA GLU A 95 4.66 2.59 16.73
C GLU A 95 4.86 4.00 16.18
N ALA A 96 3.96 4.44 15.29
CA ALA A 96 3.99 5.80 14.78
C ALA A 96 3.74 6.85 15.89
N LEU A 97 2.81 6.58 16.81
CA LEU A 97 2.57 7.45 17.97
C LEU A 97 3.82 7.55 18.86
N ALA A 98 4.44 6.42 19.16
CA ALA A 98 5.69 6.39 19.95
C ALA A 98 6.83 7.13 19.24
N THR A 99 6.96 6.98 17.94
CA THR A 99 7.95 7.69 17.11
C THR A 99 7.76 9.21 17.19
N VAL A 100 6.53 9.69 17.02
CA VAL A 100 6.21 11.12 17.08
C VAL A 100 6.44 11.70 18.47
N GLN A 101 6.10 10.97 19.54
CA GLN A 101 6.43 11.36 20.91
C GLN A 101 7.94 11.45 21.13
N HIS A 102 8.68 10.50 20.59
CA HIS A 102 10.16 10.50 20.70
C HIS A 102 10.77 11.70 19.99
N TRP A 103 10.27 12.11 18.83
CA TRP A 103 10.68 13.35 18.19
C TRP A 103 10.51 14.56 19.10
N ARG A 104 9.41 14.64 19.83
CA ARG A 104 9.06 15.77 20.67
C ARG A 104 9.83 15.83 21.98
N ILE A 105 9.88 14.72 22.71
CA ILE A 105 10.41 14.68 24.09
C ILE A 105 11.59 13.73 24.30
N GLY A 106 12.00 12.99 23.29
CA GLY A 106 13.05 11.97 23.42
C GLY A 106 12.61 10.74 24.21
N GLY A 107 11.30 10.50 24.34
CA GLY A 107 10.74 9.38 25.10
C GLY A 107 9.23 9.28 24.93
N LEU A 108 8.58 8.58 25.87
CA LEU A 108 7.14 8.37 25.89
C LEU A 108 6.51 9.18 27.05
N ASP A 109 5.31 9.68 26.87
CA ASP A 109 4.53 10.37 27.91
C ASP A 109 3.48 9.44 28.53
N ASN A 110 2.64 10.01 29.44
CA ASN A 110 1.57 9.27 30.13
C ASN A 110 0.36 8.94 29.26
N THR A 111 0.44 9.14 27.95
CA THR A 111 -0.65 8.80 26.99
C THR A 111 -0.95 7.32 27.01
N TRP A 112 0.07 6.49 27.20
CA TRP A 112 -0.04 5.03 27.18
C TRP A 112 -0.94 4.48 28.29
N GLU A 113 -0.86 5.03 29.49
CA GLU A 113 -1.76 4.72 30.59
C GLU A 113 -3.21 5.07 30.27
N ARG A 114 -3.43 6.22 29.59
CA ARG A 114 -4.78 6.66 29.20
C ARG A 114 -5.37 5.86 28.05
N LEU A 115 -4.53 5.32 27.19
CA LEU A 115 -4.94 4.45 26.09
C LEU A 115 -5.24 3.02 26.57
N ASP A 116 -4.81 2.65 27.77
CA ASP A 116 -4.82 1.27 28.27
C ASP A 116 -4.11 0.32 27.27
N ARG A 117 -2.93 0.74 26.86
CA ARG A 117 -2.09 0.03 25.89
C ARG A 117 -0.64 0.02 26.36
N GLU A 118 0.04 -1.09 26.07
CA GLU A 118 1.49 -1.16 26.26
C GLU A 118 2.20 -0.41 25.12
N PRO A 119 3.21 0.42 25.44
CA PRO A 119 4.02 1.05 24.41
C PRO A 119 4.84 0.00 23.65
N PRO A 120 5.15 0.25 22.37
CA PRO A 120 6.02 -0.65 21.62
C PRO A 120 7.42 -0.73 22.26
N PRO A 121 8.16 -1.84 22.07
CA PRO A 121 9.53 -1.98 22.57
C PRO A 121 10.42 -0.84 22.08
N LYS A 122 11.33 -0.35 22.93
CA LYS A 122 12.23 0.77 22.57
C LYS A 122 13.06 0.50 21.34
N GLU A 123 13.42 -0.74 21.10
CA GLU A 123 14.21 -1.20 19.96
C GLU A 123 13.48 -1.01 18.61
N THR A 124 12.13 -0.92 18.64
CA THR A 124 11.30 -0.68 17.46
C THR A 124 11.27 0.79 17.08
N ILE A 125 11.55 1.69 18.04
CA ILE A 125 11.48 3.15 17.83
C ILE A 125 12.84 3.63 17.30
N LYS A 126 12.97 3.71 15.99
CA LYS A 126 14.17 4.21 15.31
C LYS A 126 14.11 5.73 15.11
N ALA A 127 13.83 6.47 16.16
CA ALA A 127 13.65 7.91 16.07
C ALA A 127 14.61 8.63 17.05
N GLU A 128 15.12 9.77 16.61
CA GLU A 128 15.89 10.67 17.46
C GLU A 128 15.04 11.88 17.84
N ARG A 129 15.30 12.42 19.05
CA ARG A 129 14.67 13.66 19.47
C ARG A 129 15.07 14.79 18.54
N LEU A 130 14.13 15.61 18.13
CA LEU A 130 14.41 16.80 17.34
C LEU A 130 15.11 17.86 18.20
N ASP A 131 15.91 18.70 17.57
CA ASP A 131 16.48 19.87 18.20
C ASP A 131 15.39 20.91 18.55
N GLU A 132 15.72 21.87 19.42
CA GLU A 132 14.76 22.86 19.93
C GLU A 132 14.15 23.72 18.81
N ARG A 133 14.94 24.05 17.78
CA ARG A 133 14.49 24.83 16.64
C ARG A 133 13.48 24.04 15.80
N SER A 134 13.81 22.81 15.48
CA SER A 134 12.92 21.91 14.74
C SER A 134 11.64 21.61 15.48
N ILE A 135 11.70 21.39 16.81
CA ILE A 135 10.53 21.23 17.66
C ILE A 135 9.66 22.49 17.62
N TYR A 136 10.25 23.69 17.75
CA TYR A 136 9.48 24.94 17.72
C TYR A 136 8.70 25.09 16.40
N ILE A 137 9.35 24.81 15.26
CA ILE A 137 8.74 24.88 13.92
C ILE A 137 7.63 23.83 13.77
N ALA A 138 7.86 22.60 14.24
CA ALA A 138 6.99 21.47 14.03
C ALA A 138 5.91 21.28 15.10
N THR A 139 5.89 22.12 16.17
CA THR A 139 5.05 21.91 17.35
C THR A 139 3.57 21.67 17.02
N GLU A 140 2.97 22.51 16.19
CA GLU A 140 1.54 22.39 15.87
C GLU A 140 1.26 21.17 15.00
N ILE A 141 2.16 20.86 14.05
CA ILE A 141 2.06 19.66 13.19
C ILE A 141 2.17 18.40 14.05
N ILE A 142 3.15 18.34 14.95
CA ILE A 142 3.35 17.19 15.84
C ILE A 142 2.12 16.98 16.74
N LYS A 143 1.58 18.03 17.33
CA LYS A 143 0.37 17.95 18.16
C LYS A 143 -0.81 17.37 17.39
N GLU A 144 -1.02 17.83 16.17
CA GLU A 144 -2.13 17.34 15.34
C GLU A 144 -1.94 15.88 14.94
N ILE A 145 -0.74 15.48 14.54
CA ILE A 145 -0.42 14.09 14.25
C ILE A 145 -0.63 13.21 15.48
N GLU A 146 -0.12 13.61 16.64
CA GLU A 146 -0.33 12.87 17.89
C GLU A 146 -1.84 12.73 18.22
N ALA A 147 -2.62 13.79 18.09
CA ALA A 147 -4.06 13.75 18.36
C ALA A 147 -4.78 12.72 17.48
N ARG A 148 -4.48 12.72 16.19
CA ARG A 148 -5.05 11.77 15.22
C ARG A 148 -4.62 10.33 15.47
N LEU A 149 -3.33 10.09 15.76
CA LEU A 149 -2.84 8.76 16.08
C LEU A 149 -3.44 8.21 17.38
N ARG A 150 -3.54 9.05 18.42
CA ARG A 150 -4.22 8.73 19.68
C ARG A 150 -5.69 8.36 19.45
N PHE A 151 -6.38 9.11 18.62
CA PHE A 151 -7.78 8.80 18.29
C PHE A 151 -7.90 7.45 17.57
N LEU A 152 -7.04 7.19 16.59
CA LEU A 152 -7.02 5.88 15.90
C LEU A 152 -6.78 4.73 16.89
N ALA A 153 -5.87 4.90 17.84
CA ALA A 153 -5.63 3.91 18.90
C ALA A 153 -6.85 3.73 19.81
N LEU A 154 -7.53 4.83 20.22
CA LEU A 154 -8.73 4.78 21.05
C LEU A 154 -9.90 4.05 20.39
N VAL A 155 -10.07 4.18 19.08
CA VAL A 155 -11.13 3.47 18.35
C VAL A 155 -10.74 2.04 17.97
N GLY A 156 -9.61 1.53 18.49
CA GLY A 156 -9.14 0.17 18.30
C GLY A 156 -8.57 -0.14 16.90
N LEU A 157 -7.91 0.85 16.29
CA LEU A 157 -7.19 0.72 15.03
C LEU A 157 -5.66 0.77 15.24
N ASP A 158 -5.22 0.48 16.42
CA ASP A 158 -3.85 0.49 16.92
C ASP A 158 -2.88 -0.41 16.14
N TYR A 159 -3.39 -1.51 15.60
CA TYR A 159 -2.66 -2.52 14.84
C TYR A 159 -2.48 -2.19 13.33
N LEU A 160 -3.23 -1.22 12.81
CA LEU A 160 -3.14 -0.87 11.39
C LEU A 160 -1.84 -0.13 11.08
N THR A 161 -1.23 -0.45 9.93
CA THR A 161 -0.13 0.34 9.38
C THR A 161 -0.66 1.54 8.61
N LEU A 162 0.08 2.67 8.63
CA LEU A 162 -0.37 3.90 8.00
C LEU A 162 -0.38 3.82 6.46
N ASP A 163 0.41 2.94 5.87
CA ASP A 163 0.49 2.69 4.43
C ASP A 163 -0.55 1.68 3.92
N ARG A 164 -1.39 1.13 4.82
CA ARG A 164 -2.35 0.09 4.47
C ARG A 164 -3.30 0.55 3.36
N ARG A 165 -3.49 -0.29 2.37
CA ARG A 165 -4.34 0.02 1.21
C ARG A 165 -5.81 0.08 1.61
N ALA A 166 -6.52 1.12 1.17
CA ALA A 166 -7.93 1.35 1.50
C ALA A 166 -8.85 0.18 1.09
N ASN A 167 -8.54 -0.50 -0.02
CA ASN A 167 -9.30 -1.65 -0.50
C ASN A 167 -9.12 -2.93 0.33
N THR A 168 -8.16 -2.95 1.26
CA THR A 168 -7.93 -4.08 2.19
C THR A 168 -8.57 -3.85 3.55
N LEU A 169 -9.15 -2.65 3.77
CA LEU A 169 -9.83 -2.32 5.01
C LEU A 169 -11.22 -2.96 5.06
N SER A 170 -11.59 -3.46 6.22
CA SER A 170 -12.97 -3.86 6.49
C SER A 170 -13.90 -2.63 6.55
N GLY A 171 -15.21 -2.85 6.38
CA GLY A 171 -16.19 -1.77 6.48
C GLY A 171 -16.14 -1.03 7.82
N GLY A 172 -15.93 -1.76 8.93
CA GLY A 172 -15.80 -1.17 10.25
C GLY A 172 -14.52 -0.36 10.45
N GLU A 173 -13.38 -0.82 9.91
CA GLU A 173 -12.11 -0.06 9.92
C GLU A 173 -12.26 1.25 9.13
N SER A 174 -12.80 1.17 7.90
CA SER A 174 -13.03 2.33 7.05
C SER A 174 -13.94 3.37 7.72
N GLN A 175 -14.98 2.93 8.43
CA GLN A 175 -15.90 3.82 9.13
C GLN A 175 -15.20 4.51 10.31
N ARG A 176 -14.38 3.80 11.09
CA ARG A 176 -13.60 4.38 12.20
C ARG A 176 -12.53 5.34 11.73
N ILE A 177 -11.83 5.05 10.63
CA ILE A 177 -10.88 5.99 10.02
C ILE A 177 -11.58 7.27 9.58
N ARG A 178 -12.78 7.16 8.98
CA ARG A 178 -13.55 8.33 8.56
C ARG A 178 -13.94 9.22 9.74
N LEU A 179 -14.23 8.66 10.92
CA LEU A 179 -14.45 9.43 12.12
C LEU A 179 -13.19 10.20 12.57
N ALA A 180 -12.01 9.60 12.42
CA ALA A 180 -10.73 10.24 12.76
C ALA A 180 -10.41 11.47 11.89
N THR A 181 -11.01 11.59 10.70
CA THR A 181 -10.79 12.76 9.83
C THR A 181 -11.67 13.96 10.18
N GLN A 182 -12.59 13.81 11.16
CA GLN A 182 -13.52 14.85 11.59
C GLN A 182 -13.03 15.60 12.86
N ILE A 183 -11.90 15.18 13.40
CA ILE A 183 -11.20 15.79 14.54
C ILE A 183 -10.06 16.66 14.00
#